data_2a7642f17eadcd9d0dc7bbcb358f4fcf
#
_entry.id   2a7642f17eadcd9d0dc7bbcb358f4fcf
#
_cell.length_a   1.000
_cell.length_b   1.000
_cell.length_c   1.000
_cell.angle_alpha   90.00
_cell.angle_beta   90.00
_cell.angle_gamma   90.00
#
_symmetry.space_group_name_H-M   'P 1'
#
loop_
_entity.id
_entity.type
_entity.pdbx_description
1 polymer ?
#
loop_
_entity_poly.entity_id
_entity_poly.type
_entity_poly.pdbx_seq_one_letter_code
_entity_poly.pdbx_strand_id
1 'polypeptide(L)'
;MEMRITMVLDRLRSAHNTGNMFRIAEALGAEIAACGYTPCPPHPKLAKTAMGTDERVKCRHFETAAEAVKCLREEGFKMILAAEPGGEGAWEREYEFPLAIVFGNEALGVSPEALALTDGVVSLPMCGDKASINVGNAAAAILYAVAAKNGIMR
;
A
#
# COMPACT_ATOMS: atom_id res chain seq x y z
N MET A 1 -3.66 -18.55 -11.76
CA MET A 1 -4.10 -17.60 -10.73
C MET A 1 -3.28 -16.34 -10.84
N GLU A 2 -3.95 -15.23 -10.92
CA GLU A 2 -3.28 -13.94 -11.01
C GLU A 2 -2.92 -13.42 -9.61
N MET A 3 -1.63 -13.19 -9.37
CA MET A 3 -1.16 -12.63 -8.10
C MET A 3 -1.16 -11.10 -8.17
N ARG A 4 -2.36 -10.54 -8.29
CA ARG A 4 -2.56 -9.10 -8.40
C ARG A 4 -2.47 -8.43 -7.04
N ILE A 5 -1.69 -7.34 -6.96
CA ILE A 5 -1.51 -6.57 -5.73
C ILE A 5 -1.88 -5.11 -5.99
N THR A 6 -2.66 -4.52 -5.09
CA THR A 6 -2.96 -3.09 -5.11
C THR A 6 -2.49 -2.45 -3.81
N MET A 7 -1.75 -1.36 -3.93
CA MET A 7 -1.34 -0.51 -2.81
C MET A 7 -2.36 0.61 -2.67
N VAL A 8 -3.09 0.64 -1.56
CA VAL A 8 -4.05 1.70 -1.27
C VAL A 8 -3.33 2.75 -0.43
N LEU A 9 -3.22 3.97 -0.92
CA LEU A 9 -2.49 5.05 -0.27
C LEU A 9 -3.48 6.00 0.38
N ASP A 10 -3.60 5.93 1.70
CA ASP A 10 -4.61 6.65 2.46
C ASP A 10 -4.09 8.01 2.93
N ARG A 11 -4.33 9.04 2.14
CA ARG A 11 -3.98 10.42 2.49
C ARG A 11 -2.49 10.63 2.75
N LEU A 12 -1.63 10.14 1.86
CA LEU A 12 -0.21 10.46 1.94
C LEU A 12 -0.01 11.94 1.59
N ARG A 13 0.71 12.66 2.43
CA ARG A 13 0.95 14.09 2.25
C ARG A 13 2.16 14.35 1.36
N SER A 14 3.16 13.52 1.48
CA SER A 14 4.46 13.73 0.85
C SER A 14 4.50 13.17 -0.56
N ALA A 15 4.83 14.04 -1.53
CA ALA A 15 5.09 13.59 -2.90
C ALA A 15 6.33 12.69 -2.95
N HIS A 16 7.29 12.90 -2.03
CA HIS A 16 8.46 12.03 -1.91
C HIS A 16 8.05 10.60 -1.51
N ASN A 17 7.24 10.46 -0.47
CA ASN A 17 6.75 9.14 -0.05
C ASN A 17 5.89 8.50 -1.13
N THR A 18 5.01 9.26 -1.76
CA THR A 18 4.15 8.76 -2.83
C THR A 18 5.00 8.32 -4.03
N GLY A 19 6.02 9.09 -4.39
CA GLY A 19 6.95 8.70 -5.46
C GLY A 19 7.65 7.38 -5.17
N ASN A 20 8.07 7.16 -3.92
CA ASN A 20 8.64 5.88 -3.50
C ASN A 20 7.64 4.73 -3.64
N MET A 21 6.35 4.98 -3.32
CA MET A 21 5.30 3.97 -3.51
C MET A 21 5.16 3.57 -4.98
N PHE A 22 5.22 4.54 -5.90
CA PHE A 22 5.17 4.26 -7.33
C PHE A 22 6.37 3.43 -7.78
N ARG A 23 7.56 3.72 -7.25
CA ARG A 23 8.77 2.94 -7.56
C ARG A 23 8.67 1.50 -7.06
N ILE A 24 8.13 1.30 -5.87
CA ILE A 24 7.88 -0.04 -5.32
C ILE A 24 6.84 -0.78 -6.16
N ALA A 25 5.76 -0.11 -6.53
CA ALA A 25 4.69 -0.69 -7.35
C ALA A 25 5.24 -1.16 -8.70
N GLU A 26 6.06 -0.33 -9.35
CA GLU A 26 6.66 -0.69 -10.63
C GLU A 26 7.58 -1.91 -10.49
N ALA A 27 8.41 -1.92 -9.45
CA ALA A 27 9.36 -3.02 -9.21
C ALA A 27 8.66 -4.37 -8.98
N LEU A 28 7.48 -4.37 -8.38
CA LEU A 28 6.75 -5.60 -8.03
C LEU A 28 5.54 -5.88 -8.91
N GLY A 29 5.28 -5.03 -9.89
CA GLY A 29 4.10 -5.18 -10.75
C GLY A 29 2.79 -4.90 -10.04
N ALA A 30 2.79 -4.05 -9.02
CA ALA A 30 1.59 -3.68 -8.28
C ALA A 30 0.89 -2.47 -8.90
N GLU A 31 -0.37 -2.28 -8.53
CA GLU A 31 -1.17 -1.13 -8.91
C GLU A 31 -1.34 -0.20 -7.70
N ILE A 32 -1.75 1.04 -7.95
CA ILE A 32 -1.96 2.02 -6.88
C ILE A 32 -3.39 2.55 -6.90
N ALA A 33 -3.98 2.65 -5.71
CA ALA A 33 -5.22 3.38 -5.45
C ALA A 33 -4.86 4.57 -4.55
N ALA A 34 -4.77 5.76 -5.14
CA ALA A 34 -4.44 6.98 -4.40
C ALA A 34 -5.72 7.59 -3.84
N CYS A 35 -5.75 7.84 -2.54
CA CYS A 35 -6.97 8.26 -1.84
C CYS A 35 -6.83 9.63 -1.21
N GLY A 36 -7.90 10.41 -1.28
CA GLY A 36 -7.96 11.75 -0.72
C GLY A 36 -6.96 12.69 -1.39
N TYR A 37 -6.17 13.37 -0.59
CA TYR A 37 -5.17 14.31 -1.09
C TYR A 37 -3.81 13.66 -1.45
N THR A 38 -3.73 12.34 -1.46
CA THR A 38 -2.52 11.66 -1.95
C THR A 38 -2.19 12.15 -3.36
N PRO A 39 -0.94 12.58 -3.61
CA PRO A 39 -0.53 12.98 -4.96
C PRO A 39 -0.83 11.88 -5.98
N CYS A 40 -1.48 12.27 -7.07
CA CYS A 40 -1.91 11.35 -8.12
C CYS A 40 -1.46 11.88 -9.49
N PRO A 41 -1.00 11.04 -10.41
CA PRO A 41 -0.59 11.53 -11.73
C PRO A 41 -1.77 12.18 -12.50
N PRO A 42 -1.50 13.26 -13.27
CA PRO A 42 -0.21 13.94 -13.42
C PRO A 42 0.03 14.93 -12.28
N HIS A 43 1.22 14.91 -11.70
CA HIS A 43 1.58 15.80 -10.60
C HIS A 43 3.07 16.11 -10.68
N PRO A 44 3.50 17.38 -10.80
CA PRO A 44 4.90 17.72 -11.04
C PRO A 44 5.87 17.25 -9.97
N LYS A 45 5.48 17.35 -8.70
CA LYS A 45 6.33 16.92 -7.60
C LYS A 45 6.43 15.39 -7.52
N LEU A 46 5.32 14.72 -7.83
CA LEU A 46 5.30 13.27 -7.90
C LEU A 46 6.19 12.76 -9.03
N ALA A 47 6.12 13.39 -10.20
CA ALA A 47 6.92 13.00 -11.35
C ALA A 47 8.42 13.02 -11.03
N LYS A 48 8.87 14.01 -10.25
CA LYS A 48 10.29 14.12 -9.85
C LYS A 48 10.73 12.96 -8.97
N THR A 49 9.91 12.56 -8.01
CA THR A 49 10.28 11.52 -7.04
C THR A 49 10.00 10.11 -7.56
N ALA A 50 9.02 9.96 -8.41
CA ALA A 50 8.67 8.67 -9.01
C ALA A 50 9.67 8.23 -10.09
N MET A 51 10.42 9.16 -10.66
CA MET A 51 11.44 8.88 -11.67
C MET A 51 10.90 8.11 -12.87
N GLY A 52 9.77 8.56 -13.39
CA GLY A 52 9.11 7.97 -14.57
C GLY A 52 8.15 6.82 -14.28
N THR A 53 8.16 6.28 -13.08
CA THR A 53 7.26 5.16 -12.74
C THR A 53 5.80 5.58 -12.64
N ASP A 54 5.53 6.85 -12.38
CA ASP A 54 4.19 7.42 -12.34
C ASP A 54 3.44 7.29 -13.68
N GLU A 55 4.18 7.17 -14.79
CA GLU A 55 3.60 6.94 -16.11
C GLU A 55 3.40 5.46 -16.43
N ARG A 56 4.05 4.56 -15.69
CA ARG A 56 4.03 3.12 -15.95
C ARG A 56 3.11 2.35 -15.04
N VAL A 57 2.91 2.85 -13.83
CA VAL A 57 2.09 2.17 -12.82
C VAL A 57 0.63 2.57 -13.02
N LYS A 58 -0.26 1.58 -13.07
CA LYS A 58 -1.69 1.84 -13.11
C LYS A 58 -2.12 2.48 -11.79
N CYS A 59 -2.70 3.65 -11.87
CA CYS A 59 -3.16 4.40 -10.70
C CYS A 59 -4.59 4.86 -10.87
N ARG A 60 -5.42 4.61 -9.84
CA ARG A 60 -6.78 5.14 -9.76
C ARG A 60 -6.86 6.07 -8.57
N HIS A 61 -7.74 7.05 -8.64
CA HIS A 61 -8.00 7.95 -7.52
C HIS A 61 -9.37 7.67 -6.90
N PHE A 62 -9.43 7.70 -5.57
CA PHE A 62 -10.67 7.59 -4.79
C PHE A 62 -10.72 8.74 -3.79
N GLU A 63 -11.93 9.20 -3.46
CA GLU A 63 -12.09 10.27 -2.48
C GLU A 63 -11.62 9.84 -1.08
N THR A 64 -11.85 8.57 -0.71
CA THR A 64 -11.44 8.03 0.57
C THR A 64 -10.88 6.61 0.41
N ALA A 65 -10.06 6.20 1.37
CA ALA A 65 -9.56 4.83 1.40
C ALA A 65 -10.70 3.83 1.61
N ALA A 66 -11.73 4.19 2.37
CA ALA A 66 -12.90 3.35 2.57
C ALA A 66 -13.59 3.04 1.24
N GLU A 67 -13.76 4.05 0.37
CA GLU A 67 -14.31 3.85 -0.97
C GLU A 67 -13.45 2.93 -1.82
N ALA A 68 -12.13 3.11 -1.75
CA ALA A 68 -11.20 2.25 -2.47
C ALA A 68 -11.32 0.80 -2.02
N VAL A 69 -11.37 0.56 -0.71
CA VAL A 69 -11.51 -0.80 -0.15
C VAL A 69 -12.83 -1.44 -0.61
N LYS A 70 -13.94 -0.71 -0.56
CA LYS A 70 -15.24 -1.21 -1.03
C LYS A 70 -15.19 -1.58 -2.50
N CYS A 71 -14.60 -0.72 -3.33
CA CYS A 71 -14.47 -0.95 -4.76
C CYS A 71 -13.64 -2.20 -5.05
N LEU A 72 -12.50 -2.35 -4.41
CA LEU A 72 -11.65 -3.52 -4.58
C LEU A 72 -12.34 -4.81 -4.13
N ARG A 73 -13.09 -4.74 -3.05
CA ARG A 73 -13.88 -5.88 -2.56
C ARG A 73 -14.90 -6.32 -3.61
N GLU A 74 -15.61 -5.37 -4.21
CA GLU A 74 -16.56 -5.65 -5.29
C GLU A 74 -15.89 -6.21 -6.53
N GLU A 75 -14.64 -5.85 -6.78
CA GLU A 75 -13.83 -6.38 -7.90
C GLU A 75 -13.29 -7.79 -7.63
N GLY A 76 -13.54 -8.34 -6.46
CA GLY A 76 -13.16 -9.71 -6.15
C GLY A 76 -11.85 -9.86 -5.38
N PHE A 77 -11.31 -8.78 -4.79
CA PHE A 77 -10.12 -8.87 -3.95
C PHE A 77 -10.40 -9.78 -2.75
N LYS A 78 -9.59 -10.80 -2.60
CA LYS A 78 -9.81 -11.85 -1.58
C LYS A 78 -9.30 -11.44 -0.22
N MET A 79 -8.26 -10.61 -0.17
CA MET A 79 -7.68 -10.16 1.09
C MET A 79 -7.32 -8.69 1.01
N ILE A 80 -7.75 -7.92 2.00
CA ILE A 80 -7.43 -6.50 2.12
C ILE A 80 -6.93 -6.27 3.53
N LEU A 81 -5.66 -5.87 3.66
CA LEU A 81 -5.00 -5.68 4.95
C LEU A 81 -4.62 -4.22 5.15
N ALA A 82 -4.51 -3.80 6.40
CA ALA A 82 -3.97 -2.49 6.75
C ALA A 82 -2.55 -2.67 7.30
N ALA A 83 -1.63 -1.85 6.83
CA ALA A 83 -0.27 -1.81 7.37
C ALA A 83 -0.26 -0.93 8.62
N GLU A 84 -0.31 -1.54 9.78
CA GLU A 84 -0.39 -0.85 11.07
C GLU A 84 0.36 -1.65 12.14
N PRO A 85 0.73 -1.02 13.26
CA PRO A 85 1.31 -1.76 14.39
C PRO A 85 0.31 -2.72 15.04
N GLY A 86 0.82 -3.76 15.67
CA GLY A 86 0.02 -4.65 16.52
C GLY A 86 -0.62 -5.83 15.80
N GLY A 87 -0.35 -6.00 14.52
CA GLY A 87 -0.87 -7.14 13.76
C GLY A 87 0.13 -8.26 13.63
N GLU A 88 -0.25 -9.27 12.84
CA GLU A 88 0.63 -10.37 12.51
C GLU A 88 1.79 -9.89 11.63
N GLY A 89 2.99 -10.41 11.86
CA GLY A 89 4.18 -10.02 11.11
C GLY A 89 4.08 -10.35 9.63
N ALA A 90 4.65 -9.49 8.80
CA ALA A 90 4.56 -9.64 7.35
C ALA A 90 5.15 -10.97 6.85
N TRP A 91 6.17 -11.50 7.53
CA TRP A 91 6.82 -12.78 7.16
C TRP A 91 6.07 -14.00 7.69
N GLU A 92 5.21 -13.82 8.67
CA GLU A 92 4.47 -14.90 9.30
C GLU A 92 3.09 -15.10 8.70
N ARG A 93 2.51 -14.01 8.18
CA ARG A 93 1.15 -14.02 7.67
C ARG A 93 1.02 -14.76 6.34
N GLU A 94 -0.09 -15.48 6.17
CA GLU A 94 -0.48 -16.03 4.86
C GLU A 94 -1.27 -15.00 4.07
N TYR A 95 -1.12 -15.02 2.74
CA TYR A 95 -1.76 -14.06 1.85
C TYR A 95 -2.64 -14.73 0.81
N GLU A 96 -3.75 -14.09 0.47
CA GLU A 96 -4.63 -14.51 -0.60
C GLU A 96 -4.72 -13.40 -1.66
N PHE A 97 -4.79 -13.82 -2.92
CA PHE A 97 -4.78 -12.88 -4.06
C PHE A 97 -6.09 -12.94 -4.84
N PRO A 98 -6.55 -11.82 -5.45
CA PRO A 98 -5.91 -10.51 -5.43
C PRO A 98 -5.83 -9.93 -4.04
N LEU A 99 -4.72 -9.25 -3.74
CA LEU A 99 -4.40 -8.71 -2.43
C LEU A 99 -4.31 -7.19 -2.49
N ALA A 100 -4.88 -6.51 -1.51
CA ALA A 100 -4.66 -5.08 -1.32
C ALA A 100 -4.09 -4.81 0.07
N ILE A 101 -3.19 -3.84 0.15
CA ILE A 101 -2.67 -3.38 1.43
C ILE A 101 -2.83 -1.88 1.51
N VAL A 102 -3.45 -1.41 2.59
CA VAL A 102 -3.69 0.01 2.85
C VAL A 102 -2.53 0.55 3.66
N PHE A 103 -1.85 1.55 3.10
CA PHE A 103 -0.78 2.29 3.78
C PHE A 103 -1.32 3.63 4.21
N GLY A 104 -1.15 3.96 5.48
CA GLY A 104 -1.76 5.13 6.08
C GLY A 104 -0.94 6.39 6.00
N ASN A 105 -1.60 7.50 6.30
CA ASN A 105 -0.98 8.82 6.44
C ASN A 105 0.22 8.76 7.37
N GLU A 106 1.25 9.53 7.06
CA GLU A 106 2.54 9.53 7.79
C GLU A 106 2.40 9.87 9.27
N ALA A 107 1.38 10.65 9.63
CA ALA A 107 1.13 11.06 11.02
C ALA A 107 -0.08 10.36 11.64
N LEU A 108 -1.14 10.15 10.86
CA LEU A 108 -2.44 9.70 11.35
C LEU A 108 -2.68 8.19 11.21
N GLY A 109 -1.88 7.50 10.39
CA GLY A 109 -2.10 6.10 10.09
C GLY A 109 -3.29 5.88 9.14
N VAL A 110 -3.76 4.66 9.10
CA VAL A 110 -4.92 4.28 8.28
C VAL A 110 -6.19 4.86 8.91
N SER A 111 -7.07 5.43 8.08
CA SER A 111 -8.32 6.00 8.57
C SER A 111 -9.18 4.92 9.24
N PRO A 112 -9.88 5.26 10.33
CA PRO A 112 -10.72 4.29 11.05
C PRO A 112 -11.77 3.62 10.15
N GLU A 113 -12.35 4.39 9.22
CA GLU A 113 -13.36 3.88 8.30
C GLU A 113 -12.81 2.81 7.37
N ALA A 114 -11.60 3.03 6.85
CA ALA A 114 -10.94 2.04 6.00
C ALA A 114 -10.50 0.83 6.81
N LEU A 115 -9.91 1.06 7.99
CA LEU A 115 -9.45 -0.01 8.87
C LEU A 115 -10.58 -0.98 9.20
N ALA A 116 -11.77 -0.46 9.50
CA ALA A 116 -12.94 -1.27 9.85
C ALA A 116 -13.38 -2.20 8.70
N LEU A 117 -13.01 -1.88 7.46
CA LEU A 117 -13.39 -2.68 6.29
C LEU A 117 -12.33 -3.68 5.87
N THR A 118 -11.17 -3.68 6.53
CA THR A 118 -10.09 -4.62 6.20
C THR A 118 -10.29 -5.97 6.87
N ASP A 119 -9.58 -6.98 6.37
CA ASP A 119 -9.59 -8.33 6.93
C ASP A 119 -8.61 -8.48 8.10
N GLY A 120 -7.81 -7.48 8.37
CA GLY A 120 -6.84 -7.52 9.46
C GLY A 120 -5.68 -6.57 9.21
N VAL A 121 -4.69 -6.69 10.08
CA VAL A 121 -3.51 -5.81 10.10
C VAL A 121 -2.26 -6.63 9.83
N VAL A 122 -1.37 -6.08 9.01
CA VAL A 122 -0.04 -6.64 8.79
C VAL A 122 0.98 -5.68 9.36
N SER A 123 1.96 -6.20 10.09
CA SER A 123 2.91 -5.38 10.84
C SER A 123 4.35 -5.77 10.54
N LEU A 124 5.24 -4.85 10.86
CA LEU A 124 6.69 -5.10 10.89
C LEU A 124 7.14 -5.12 12.34
N PRO A 125 8.07 -6.00 12.72
CA PRO A 125 8.59 -6.03 14.09
C PRO A 125 9.39 -4.76 14.38
N MET A 126 9.16 -4.20 15.55
CA MET A 126 9.85 -2.99 16.00
C MET A 126 10.56 -3.32 17.32
N CYS A 127 11.87 -3.20 17.32
CA CYS A 127 12.70 -3.52 18.50
C CYS A 127 13.07 -2.30 19.33
N GLY A 128 12.82 -1.09 18.81
CA GLY A 128 13.10 0.17 19.50
C GLY A 128 11.85 0.77 20.13
N ASP A 129 11.97 2.04 20.53
CA ASP A 129 10.89 2.75 21.22
C ASP A 129 9.85 3.34 20.27
N LYS A 130 10.18 3.48 18.98
CA LYS A 130 9.24 4.04 18.01
C LYS A 130 8.24 2.97 17.54
N ALA A 131 7.00 3.40 17.32
CA ALA A 131 5.94 2.50 16.90
C ALA A 131 5.91 2.26 15.37
N SER A 132 6.62 3.08 14.60
CA SER A 132 6.57 3.00 13.14
C SER A 132 7.86 3.51 12.50
N ILE A 133 8.07 3.13 11.24
CA ILE A 133 9.13 3.64 10.37
C ILE A 133 8.49 4.42 9.22
N ASN A 134 9.30 5.03 8.39
CA ASN A 134 8.83 5.72 7.19
C ASN A 134 7.91 4.82 6.37
N VAL A 135 6.79 5.38 5.91
CA VAL A 135 5.74 4.61 5.21
C VAL A 135 6.25 3.94 3.92
N GLY A 136 7.14 4.60 3.19
CA GLY A 136 7.74 4.00 2.00
C GLY A 136 8.64 2.81 2.35
N ASN A 137 9.43 2.94 3.41
CA ASN A 137 10.28 1.85 3.88
C ASN A 137 9.42 0.68 4.37
N ALA A 138 8.36 0.96 5.09
CA ALA A 138 7.43 -0.07 5.56
C ALA A 138 6.77 -0.79 4.38
N ALA A 139 6.34 -0.05 3.37
CA ALA A 139 5.72 -0.62 2.18
C ALA A 139 6.68 -1.54 1.44
N ALA A 140 7.93 -1.12 1.26
CA ALA A 140 8.94 -1.95 0.61
C ALA A 140 9.15 -3.25 1.38
N ALA A 141 9.34 -3.16 2.69
CA ALA A 141 9.58 -4.33 3.53
C ALA A 141 8.40 -5.31 3.48
N ILE A 142 7.17 -4.82 3.64
CA ILE A 142 5.97 -5.64 3.63
C ILE A 142 5.77 -6.30 2.26
N LEU A 143 5.84 -5.53 1.19
CA LEU A 143 5.55 -6.05 -0.15
C LEU A 143 6.63 -7.02 -0.64
N TYR A 144 7.89 -6.82 -0.29
CA TYR A 144 8.92 -7.79 -0.60
C TYR A 144 8.77 -9.07 0.22
N ALA A 145 8.28 -8.98 1.46
CA ALA A 145 7.94 -10.17 2.23
C ALA A 145 6.81 -10.96 1.57
N VAL A 146 5.76 -10.27 1.12
CA VAL A 146 4.66 -10.87 0.35
C VAL A 146 5.17 -11.56 -0.90
N ALA A 147 6.00 -10.86 -1.67
CA ALA A 147 6.54 -11.38 -2.93
C ALA A 147 7.41 -12.61 -2.71
N ALA A 148 8.28 -12.58 -1.70
CA ALA A 148 9.16 -13.70 -1.37
C ALA A 148 8.38 -14.94 -0.96
N LYS A 149 7.37 -14.77 -0.10
CA LYS A 149 6.56 -15.89 0.39
C LYS A 149 5.75 -16.56 -0.72
N ASN A 150 5.38 -15.82 -1.75
CA ASN A 150 4.45 -16.30 -2.77
C ASN A 150 5.11 -16.55 -4.14
N GLY A 151 6.42 -16.49 -4.21
CA GLY A 151 7.15 -16.77 -5.43
C GLY A 151 6.91 -15.76 -6.55
N ILE A 152 6.57 -14.51 -6.22
CA ILE A 152 6.33 -13.45 -7.19
C ILE A 152 7.64 -12.91 -7.77
N MET A 153 8.71 -13.00 -7.00
CA MET A 153 10.03 -12.51 -7.43
C MET A 153 10.66 -13.44 -8.45
N ARG A 154 11.27 -12.82 -9.43
CA ARG A 154 11.99 -13.52 -10.50
C ARG A 154 13.43 -13.80 -10.10
#